data_3ce494834266a004f51af56b78448bf2
#
_entry.id   3ce494834266a004f51af56b78448bf2
#
_cell.length_a   1.000
_cell.length_b   1.000
_cell.length_c   1.000
_cell.angle_alpha   90.00
_cell.angle_beta   90.00
_cell.angle_gamma   90.00
#
_symmetry.space_group_name_H-M   'P 1'
#
loop_
_entity.id
_entity.type
_entity.pdbx_description
1 polymer ?
#
loop_
_entity_poly.entity_id
_entity_poly.type
_entity_poly.pdbx_seq_one_letter_code
_entity_poly.pdbx_strand_id
1 'polypeptide(L)'
;GGTLPEETVRVSVAKLDILLAHISELLMARMRAMERLEQIRRIEALSSTWQKDWQTPRGTSFLAGQEVARGDKAWNQMLVCAAKSQERVRRMADMTAELARQWSDDTLQLSLVVGELEEEVKRVRMLPLHTITAPFGRMVRDLAQAAGKEAILEIEGGDTELDKQVLEQIKDPLVHLLRNAIDHGIETPQEREASQKPRVGRVKLSAGQQGQTVVVRLADDGAGLDYQALRNALARQGRRDAPDLEEDALQDLAFSAGVSTSPIITDISGRGIGLAVVRRNVETLHGRVEVSTEEGKGTQ
;
A
#
# COMPACT_ATOMS: atom_id res chain seq x y z
N GLY A 1 -14.28 24.02 29.16
CA GLY A 1 -13.34 23.54 28.18
C GLY A 1 -13.96 23.68 26.80
N GLY A 2 -13.65 24.79 26.10
CA GLY A 2 -14.11 25.01 24.73
C GLY A 2 -13.19 24.25 23.79
N THR A 3 -13.73 23.29 23.06
CA THR A 3 -13.09 22.75 21.88
C THR A 3 -12.99 23.86 20.84
N LEU A 4 -11.76 24.20 20.45
CA LEU A 4 -11.52 25.08 19.30
C LEU A 4 -12.21 24.44 18.07
N PRO A 5 -12.88 25.22 17.21
CA PRO A 5 -13.44 24.68 15.98
C PRO A 5 -12.30 24.10 15.14
N GLU A 6 -12.39 22.84 14.76
CA GLU A 6 -11.48 22.24 13.79
C GLU A 6 -11.63 22.99 12.47
N GLU A 7 -10.61 23.80 12.15
CA GLU A 7 -10.52 24.46 10.84
C GLU A 7 -10.27 23.37 9.77
N THR A 8 -11.31 23.01 9.06
CA THR A 8 -11.21 22.10 7.91
C THR A 8 -10.75 22.86 6.68
N VAL A 9 -9.54 22.60 6.22
CA VAL A 9 -9.04 23.13 4.94
C VAL A 9 -9.40 22.15 3.82
N ARG A 10 -10.26 22.60 2.89
CA ARG A 10 -10.53 21.83 1.67
C ARG A 10 -9.36 21.99 0.71
N VAL A 11 -8.53 20.96 0.58
CA VAL A 11 -7.42 20.93 -0.38
C VAL A 11 -7.88 20.27 -1.66
N SER A 12 -7.61 20.90 -2.83
CA SER A 12 -7.92 20.28 -4.11
C SER A 12 -6.97 19.10 -4.39
N VAL A 13 -7.47 18.05 -5.01
CA VAL A 13 -6.66 16.86 -5.39
C VAL A 13 -5.46 17.27 -6.24
N ALA A 14 -5.62 18.23 -7.14
CA ALA A 14 -4.53 18.76 -7.95
C ALA A 14 -3.36 19.34 -7.11
N LYS A 15 -3.66 20.01 -5.98
CA LYS A 15 -2.60 20.49 -5.07
C LYS A 15 -1.87 19.34 -4.37
N LEU A 16 -2.60 18.29 -4.01
CA LEU A 16 -2.02 17.09 -3.42
C LEU A 16 -1.11 16.37 -4.40
N ASP A 17 -1.52 16.25 -5.66
CA ASP A 17 -0.70 15.64 -6.71
C ASP A 17 0.59 16.44 -6.95
N ILE A 18 0.54 17.78 -6.89
CA ILE A 18 1.71 18.64 -6.96
C ILE A 18 2.64 18.41 -5.75
N LEU A 19 2.09 18.31 -4.53
CA LEU A 19 2.89 18.01 -3.34
C LEU A 19 3.57 16.65 -3.43
N LEU A 20 2.87 15.62 -3.92
CA LEU A 20 3.44 14.29 -4.16
C LEU A 20 4.55 14.33 -5.23
N ALA A 21 4.41 15.14 -6.28
CA ALA A 21 5.48 15.34 -7.27
C ALA A 21 6.72 15.97 -6.63
N HIS A 22 6.55 17.00 -5.80
CA HIS A 22 7.68 17.62 -5.07
C HIS A 22 8.35 16.65 -4.09
N ILE A 23 7.58 15.81 -3.41
CA ILE A 23 8.14 14.76 -2.55
C ILE A 23 8.99 13.79 -3.37
N SER A 24 8.51 13.40 -4.54
CA SER A 24 9.28 12.53 -5.45
C SER A 24 10.58 13.18 -5.90
N GLU A 25 10.57 14.48 -6.18
CA GLU A 25 11.78 15.25 -6.50
C GLU A 25 12.76 15.31 -5.32
N LEU A 26 12.26 15.50 -4.09
CA LEU A 26 13.07 15.48 -2.87
C LEU A 26 13.71 14.10 -2.64
N LEU A 27 12.97 13.02 -2.88
CA LEU A 27 13.50 11.66 -2.80
C LEU A 27 14.62 11.43 -3.83
N MET A 28 14.47 11.93 -5.05
CA MET A 28 15.51 11.86 -6.08
C MET A 28 16.73 12.71 -5.70
N ALA A 29 16.53 13.88 -5.10
CA ALA A 29 17.63 14.72 -4.58
C ALA A 29 18.40 14.00 -3.46
N ARG A 30 17.68 13.34 -2.54
CA ARG A 30 18.25 12.50 -1.49
C ARG A 30 19.11 11.36 -2.07
N MET A 31 18.60 10.64 -3.07
CA MET A 31 19.37 9.56 -3.71
C MET A 31 20.67 10.06 -4.32
N ARG A 32 20.64 11.21 -5.01
CA ARG A 32 21.83 11.87 -5.54
C ARG A 32 22.81 12.30 -4.45
N ALA A 33 22.29 12.78 -3.32
CA ALA A 33 23.10 13.14 -2.17
C ALA A 33 23.82 11.93 -1.56
N MET A 34 23.14 10.79 -1.46
CA MET A 34 23.74 9.54 -1.00
C MET A 34 24.84 9.03 -1.94
N GLU A 35 24.65 9.13 -3.24
CA GLU A 35 25.67 8.75 -4.23
C GLU A 35 26.93 9.62 -4.11
N ARG A 36 26.77 10.94 -3.90
CA ARG A 36 27.89 11.85 -3.65
C ARG A 36 28.62 11.52 -2.36
N LEU A 37 27.88 11.14 -1.31
CA LEU A 37 28.50 10.70 -0.05
C LEU A 37 29.41 9.48 -0.27
N GLU A 38 28.99 8.53 -1.07
CA GLU A 38 29.80 7.35 -1.40
C GLU A 38 31.06 7.73 -2.20
N GLN A 39 30.95 8.70 -3.10
CA GLN A 39 32.12 9.23 -3.83
C GLN A 39 33.12 9.91 -2.89
N ILE A 40 32.64 10.69 -1.93
CA ILE A 40 33.48 11.34 -0.90
C ILE A 40 34.20 10.29 -0.06
N ARG A 41 33.52 9.22 0.38
CA ARG A 41 34.14 8.11 1.14
C ARG A 41 35.23 7.40 0.35
N ARG A 42 35.05 7.26 -0.96
CA ARG A 42 36.11 6.69 -1.85
C ARG A 42 37.32 7.59 -1.91
N ILE A 43 37.14 8.93 -1.99
CA ILE A 43 38.25 9.90 -1.95
C ILE A 43 38.97 9.84 -0.61
N GLU A 44 38.23 9.77 0.50
CA GLU A 44 38.78 9.62 1.85
C GLU A 44 39.63 8.32 1.97
N ALA A 45 39.12 7.20 1.49
CA ALA A 45 39.85 5.93 1.51
C ALA A 45 41.14 5.99 0.68
N LEU A 46 41.11 6.59 -0.50
CA LEU A 46 42.28 6.80 -1.33
C LEU A 46 43.33 7.71 -0.66
N SER A 47 42.86 8.80 -0.06
CA SER A 47 43.72 9.76 0.67
C SER A 47 44.38 9.10 1.89
N SER A 48 43.62 8.31 2.66
CA SER A 48 44.12 7.60 3.82
C SER A 48 45.13 6.47 3.43
N THR A 49 44.92 5.79 2.29
CA THR A 49 45.84 4.78 1.76
C THR A 49 47.16 5.45 1.33
N TRP A 50 47.07 6.55 0.61
CA TRP A 50 48.24 7.31 0.20
C TRP A 50 49.03 7.83 1.41
N GLN A 51 48.36 8.31 2.46
CA GLN A 51 49.03 8.74 3.70
C GLN A 51 49.77 7.58 4.38
N LYS A 52 49.17 6.36 4.43
CA LYS A 52 49.81 5.15 4.97
C LYS A 52 51.04 4.75 4.16
N ASP A 53 51.00 4.83 2.84
CA ASP A 53 52.13 4.50 1.96
C ASP A 53 53.32 5.40 2.22
N TRP A 54 53.10 6.67 2.51
CA TRP A 54 54.16 7.62 2.88
C TRP A 54 54.71 7.39 4.28
N GLN A 55 53.95 6.77 5.21
CA GLN A 55 54.41 6.46 6.57
C GLN A 55 55.12 5.08 6.67
N THR A 56 55.13 4.32 5.60
CA THR A 56 55.85 3.03 5.60
C THR A 56 57.37 3.20 5.65
N PRO A 57 58.14 2.22 6.21
CA PRO A 57 59.59 2.30 6.25
C PRO A 57 60.26 2.52 4.89
N ARG A 58 59.61 2.15 3.76
CA ARG A 58 60.07 2.46 2.42
C ARG A 58 59.94 3.95 2.09
N GLY A 59 58.83 4.59 2.47
CA GLY A 59 58.68 6.02 2.30
C GLY A 59 59.60 6.83 3.20
N THR A 60 59.77 6.44 4.45
CA THR A 60 60.75 7.04 5.37
C THR A 60 62.19 6.78 4.99
N SER A 61 62.52 5.60 4.44
CA SER A 61 63.85 5.32 3.91
C SER A 61 64.18 6.15 2.65
N PHE A 62 63.18 6.43 1.82
CA PHE A 62 63.31 7.34 0.67
C PHE A 62 63.51 8.78 1.13
N LEU A 63 62.82 9.22 2.20
CA LEU A 63 62.97 10.54 2.83
C LEU A 63 64.22 10.62 3.70
N ALA A 64 64.65 9.53 4.33
CA ALA A 64 65.82 9.49 5.20
C ALA A 64 67.12 9.40 4.43
N GLY A 65 67.12 9.26 3.08
CA GLY A 65 68.26 9.42 2.17
C GLY A 65 69.60 9.09 2.75
N GLN A 66 69.70 8.02 3.51
CA GLN A 66 70.97 7.58 4.10
C GLN A 66 71.84 7.08 2.96
N GLU A 67 72.77 7.89 2.57
CA GLU A 67 73.91 7.57 1.71
C GLU A 67 73.99 8.17 0.29
N VAL A 68 73.17 9.10 -0.11
CA VAL A 68 73.41 9.81 -1.34
C VAL A 68 73.64 11.30 -1.09
N ALA A 69 74.89 11.68 -1.20
CA ALA A 69 75.40 13.04 -1.39
C ALA A 69 75.13 14.06 -0.26
N ARG A 70 76.04 14.09 0.70
CA ARG A 70 76.35 15.28 1.50
C ARG A 70 76.70 16.45 0.55
N GLY A 71 75.75 17.34 0.31
CA GLY A 71 76.06 18.62 -0.30
C GLY A 71 75.03 19.31 -1.14
N ASP A 72 73.94 18.62 -1.58
CA ASP A 72 73.05 19.20 -2.55
C ASP A 72 71.87 19.95 -1.88
N LYS A 73 71.93 21.29 -2.00
CA LYS A 73 70.77 22.15 -1.68
C LYS A 73 69.48 21.67 -2.36
N ALA A 74 69.56 21.07 -3.54
CA ALA A 74 68.44 20.52 -4.29
C ALA A 74 67.77 19.36 -3.57
N TRP A 75 68.51 18.45 -2.90
CA TRP A 75 67.98 17.36 -2.10
C TRP A 75 67.19 17.86 -0.89
N ASN A 76 67.70 18.82 -0.15
CA ASN A 76 67.00 19.43 0.99
C ASN A 76 65.75 20.17 0.54
N GLN A 77 65.76 20.82 -0.60
CA GLN A 77 64.56 21.44 -1.16
C GLN A 77 63.50 20.41 -1.54
N MET A 78 63.89 19.28 -2.10
CA MET A 78 63.02 18.16 -2.45
C MET A 78 62.35 17.52 -1.20
N LEU A 79 63.10 17.33 -0.11
CA LEU A 79 62.61 16.84 1.15
C LEU A 79 61.56 17.81 1.78
N VAL A 80 61.84 19.11 1.76
CA VAL A 80 60.89 20.13 2.24
C VAL A 80 59.65 20.14 1.36
N CYS A 81 59.74 19.97 0.08
CA CYS A 81 58.63 19.91 -0.84
C CYS A 81 57.75 18.65 -0.59
N ALA A 82 58.41 17.48 -0.36
CA ALA A 82 57.74 16.23 -0.02
C ALA A 82 56.97 16.34 1.32
N ALA A 83 57.60 16.91 2.35
CA ALA A 83 56.97 17.13 3.64
C ALA A 83 55.73 18.07 3.54
N LYS A 84 55.86 19.16 2.77
CA LYS A 84 54.74 20.07 2.48
C LYS A 84 53.60 19.37 1.72
N SER A 85 53.96 18.49 0.78
CA SER A 85 52.98 17.71 0.03
C SER A 85 52.24 16.74 0.95
N GLN A 86 52.92 16.06 1.86
CA GLN A 86 52.33 15.17 2.85
C GLN A 86 51.37 15.94 3.77
N GLU A 87 51.76 17.09 4.28
CA GLU A 87 50.89 17.92 5.12
C GLU A 87 49.61 18.36 4.37
N ARG A 88 49.71 18.72 3.09
CA ARG A 88 48.53 19.05 2.26
C ARG A 88 47.62 17.85 2.08
N VAL A 89 48.16 16.69 1.81
CA VAL A 89 47.36 15.45 1.67
C VAL A 89 46.63 15.13 2.95
N ARG A 90 47.31 15.26 4.10
CA ARG A 90 46.68 15.07 5.41
C ARG A 90 45.50 16.03 5.65
N ARG A 91 45.73 17.33 5.36
CA ARG A 91 44.63 18.32 5.47
C ARG A 91 43.45 18.00 4.55
N MET A 92 43.71 17.56 3.33
CA MET A 92 42.64 17.13 2.41
C MET A 92 41.91 15.91 2.95
N ALA A 93 42.59 14.94 3.53
CA ALA A 93 41.97 13.79 4.16
C ALA A 93 41.06 14.20 5.33
N ASP A 94 41.55 15.06 6.22
CA ASP A 94 40.76 15.56 7.38
C ASP A 94 39.53 16.36 6.91
N MET A 95 39.67 17.21 5.91
CA MET A 95 38.56 17.97 5.33
C MET A 95 37.53 17.06 4.64
N THR A 96 37.97 16.05 3.90
CA THR A 96 37.03 15.12 3.25
C THR A 96 36.29 14.24 4.26
N ALA A 97 36.95 13.81 5.34
CA ALA A 97 36.34 13.06 6.42
C ALA A 97 35.28 13.88 7.15
N GLU A 98 35.58 15.17 7.43
CA GLU A 98 34.62 16.07 8.05
C GLU A 98 33.41 16.37 7.15
N LEU A 99 33.66 16.63 5.87
CA LEU A 99 32.61 16.84 4.89
C LEU A 99 31.72 15.60 4.73
N ALA A 100 32.32 14.39 4.74
CA ALA A 100 31.57 13.15 4.68
C ALA A 100 30.65 12.96 5.89
N ARG A 101 31.11 13.30 7.11
CA ARG A 101 30.28 13.24 8.33
C ARG A 101 29.10 14.20 8.25
N GLN A 102 29.37 15.47 7.97
CA GLN A 102 28.32 16.50 7.86
C GLN A 102 27.29 16.14 6.79
N TRP A 103 27.73 15.61 5.65
CA TRP A 103 26.84 15.16 4.58
C TRP A 103 25.98 13.96 4.97
N SER A 104 26.54 13.06 5.79
CA SER A 104 25.78 11.91 6.33
C SER A 104 24.66 12.38 7.26
N ASP A 105 24.97 13.32 8.13
CA ASP A 105 24.01 13.89 9.10
C ASP A 105 22.89 14.66 8.36
N ASP A 106 23.24 15.51 7.41
CA ASP A 106 22.28 16.24 6.57
C ASP A 106 21.35 15.28 5.79
N THR A 107 21.92 14.21 5.24
CA THR A 107 21.14 13.21 4.47
C THR A 107 20.15 12.46 5.37
N LEU A 108 20.57 12.13 6.60
CA LEU A 108 19.69 11.49 7.58
C LEU A 108 18.53 12.42 7.96
N GLN A 109 18.83 13.68 8.24
CA GLN A 109 17.83 14.68 8.62
C GLN A 109 16.83 14.95 7.48
N LEU A 110 17.31 15.07 6.24
CA LEU A 110 16.46 15.16 5.04
C LEU A 110 15.52 13.96 4.92
N SER A 111 16.03 12.76 5.22
CA SER A 111 15.23 11.53 5.15
C SER A 111 14.07 11.54 6.15
N LEU A 112 14.30 12.05 7.35
CA LEU A 112 13.25 12.17 8.37
C LEU A 112 12.18 13.16 7.95
N VAL A 113 12.59 14.35 7.51
CA VAL A 113 11.66 15.41 7.05
C VAL A 113 10.80 14.93 5.86
N VAL A 114 11.41 14.24 4.91
CA VAL A 114 10.67 13.69 3.76
C VAL A 114 9.65 12.63 4.22
N GLY A 115 10.05 11.75 5.15
CA GLY A 115 9.13 10.75 5.69
C GLY A 115 7.94 11.37 6.43
N GLU A 116 8.18 12.39 7.25
CA GLU A 116 7.11 13.12 7.94
C GLU A 116 6.16 13.81 6.94
N LEU A 117 6.70 14.41 5.89
CA LEU A 117 5.92 15.08 4.85
C LEU A 117 5.05 14.06 4.06
N GLU A 118 5.59 12.88 3.74
CA GLU A 118 4.82 11.81 3.11
C GLU A 118 3.62 11.38 3.97
N GLU A 119 3.82 11.22 5.28
CA GLU A 119 2.75 10.84 6.20
C GLU A 119 1.69 11.94 6.34
N GLU A 120 2.08 13.22 6.36
CA GLU A 120 1.14 14.33 6.38
C GLU A 120 0.30 14.39 5.08
N VAL A 121 0.94 14.20 3.92
CA VAL A 121 0.22 14.17 2.64
C VAL A 121 -0.76 12.99 2.59
N LYS A 122 -0.38 11.80 3.07
CA LYS A 122 -1.30 10.67 3.18
C LYS A 122 -2.51 11.03 4.07
N ARG A 123 -2.30 11.63 5.24
CA ARG A 123 -3.39 12.05 6.13
C ARG A 123 -4.37 13.02 5.46
N VAL A 124 -3.86 13.97 4.70
CA VAL A 124 -4.71 14.94 3.96
C VAL A 124 -5.57 14.27 2.88
N ARG A 125 -5.18 13.08 2.39
CA ARG A 125 -5.95 12.29 1.40
C ARG A 125 -6.93 11.31 2.02
N MET A 126 -6.85 11.07 3.33
CA MET A 126 -7.76 10.15 4.00
C MET A 126 -9.17 10.73 4.07
N LEU A 127 -10.15 9.91 3.78
CA LEU A 127 -11.57 10.24 3.88
C LEU A 127 -12.30 9.11 4.61
N PRO A 128 -13.32 9.42 5.40
CA PRO A 128 -14.10 8.41 6.09
C PRO A 128 -14.95 7.61 5.10
N LEU A 129 -15.12 6.33 5.39
CA LEU A 129 -15.88 5.36 4.58
C LEU A 129 -17.31 5.84 4.32
N HIS A 130 -17.93 6.55 5.26
CA HIS A 130 -19.30 7.07 5.09
C HIS A 130 -19.43 8.00 3.87
N THR A 131 -18.33 8.59 3.38
CA THR A 131 -18.32 9.42 2.15
C THR A 131 -18.88 8.67 0.94
N ILE A 132 -18.58 7.37 0.82
CA ILE A 132 -19.08 6.53 -0.29
C ILE A 132 -20.30 5.70 0.09
N THR A 133 -20.50 5.39 1.38
CA THR A 133 -21.58 4.50 1.84
C THR A 133 -22.89 5.22 2.16
N ALA A 134 -22.90 6.55 2.24
CA ALA A 134 -24.10 7.35 2.52
C ALA A 134 -25.32 6.97 1.64
N PRO A 135 -25.21 6.72 0.32
CA PRO A 135 -26.35 6.33 -0.52
C PRO A 135 -26.75 4.85 -0.39
N PHE A 136 -25.94 3.99 0.22
CA PHE A 136 -26.13 2.54 0.18
C PHE A 136 -27.40 2.08 0.90
N GLY A 137 -27.76 2.68 2.02
CA GLY A 137 -28.96 2.33 2.75
C GLY A 137 -30.26 2.55 1.94
N ARG A 138 -30.30 3.60 1.11
CA ARG A 138 -31.41 3.83 0.18
C ARG A 138 -31.38 2.82 -0.96
N MET A 139 -30.21 2.61 -1.56
CA MET A 139 -30.00 1.65 -2.65
C MET A 139 -30.45 0.24 -2.25
N VAL A 140 -30.07 -0.24 -1.05
CA VAL A 140 -30.47 -1.57 -0.55
C VAL A 140 -31.99 -1.69 -0.43
N ARG A 141 -32.67 -0.67 0.09
CA ARG A 141 -34.13 -0.67 0.17
C ARG A 141 -34.79 -0.70 -1.21
N ASP A 142 -34.31 0.12 -2.14
CA ASP A 142 -34.85 0.19 -3.49
C ASP A 142 -34.67 -1.15 -4.23
N LEU A 143 -33.48 -1.80 -4.08
CA LEU A 143 -33.20 -3.12 -4.64
C LEU A 143 -34.09 -4.21 -4.01
N ALA A 144 -34.20 -4.24 -2.69
CA ALA A 144 -35.05 -5.20 -1.99
C ALA A 144 -36.50 -5.09 -2.43
N GLN A 145 -37.05 -3.88 -2.48
CA GLN A 145 -38.43 -3.63 -2.95
C GLN A 145 -38.63 -4.09 -4.40
N ALA A 146 -37.70 -3.83 -5.29
CA ALA A 146 -37.76 -4.27 -6.68
C ALA A 146 -37.74 -5.80 -6.82
N ALA A 147 -37.07 -6.51 -5.90
CA ALA A 147 -37.01 -7.96 -5.83
C ALA A 147 -38.16 -8.61 -5.03
N GLY A 148 -39.13 -7.83 -4.51
CA GLY A 148 -40.20 -8.33 -3.65
C GLY A 148 -39.72 -8.80 -2.26
N LYS A 149 -38.58 -8.28 -1.81
CA LYS A 149 -37.92 -8.63 -0.55
C LYS A 149 -37.97 -7.44 0.44
N GLU A 150 -37.70 -7.71 1.69
CA GLU A 150 -37.56 -6.69 2.73
C GLU A 150 -36.17 -6.80 3.33
N ALA A 151 -35.35 -5.74 3.23
CA ALA A 151 -33.99 -5.74 3.78
C ALA A 151 -33.55 -4.35 4.27
N ILE A 152 -32.70 -4.38 5.28
CA ILE A 152 -32.04 -3.17 5.83
C ILE A 152 -30.53 -3.32 5.77
N LEU A 153 -29.84 -2.19 5.62
CA LEU A 153 -28.39 -2.10 5.72
C LEU A 153 -28.00 -1.45 7.03
N GLU A 154 -27.18 -2.14 7.81
CA GLU A 154 -26.51 -1.62 8.99
C GLU A 154 -25.04 -1.30 8.65
N ILE A 155 -24.57 -0.10 9.03
CA ILE A 155 -23.18 0.32 8.76
C ILE A 155 -22.49 0.60 10.10
N GLU A 156 -21.41 -0.12 10.35
CA GLU A 156 -20.54 0.08 11.52
C GLU A 156 -19.13 0.52 11.06
N GLY A 157 -18.50 1.43 11.82
CA GLY A 157 -17.18 1.93 11.49
C GLY A 157 -17.15 2.82 10.24
N GLY A 158 -18.25 3.53 9.96
CA GLY A 158 -18.33 4.49 8.85
C GLY A 158 -17.30 5.62 8.91
N ASP A 159 -16.77 5.90 10.10
CA ASP A 159 -15.71 6.91 10.31
C ASP A 159 -14.30 6.36 10.09
N THR A 160 -14.17 5.08 9.72
CA THR A 160 -12.86 4.51 9.35
C THR A 160 -12.31 5.26 8.13
N GLU A 161 -11.13 5.84 8.30
CA GLU A 161 -10.47 6.61 7.27
C GLU A 161 -9.71 5.71 6.28
N LEU A 162 -9.89 5.97 4.99
CA LEU A 162 -9.19 5.32 3.89
C LEU A 162 -8.70 6.36 2.88
N ASP A 163 -7.64 6.04 2.16
CA ASP A 163 -7.21 6.88 1.04
C ASP A 163 -8.34 7.05 0.02
N LYS A 164 -8.52 8.26 -0.47
CA LYS A 164 -9.54 8.60 -1.46
C LYS A 164 -9.53 7.66 -2.67
N GLN A 165 -8.35 7.31 -3.15
CA GLN A 165 -8.20 6.43 -4.31
C GLN A 165 -8.68 5.00 -4.00
N VAL A 166 -8.42 4.52 -2.78
CA VAL A 166 -8.93 3.24 -2.28
C VAL A 166 -10.45 3.29 -2.20
N LEU A 167 -11.02 4.36 -1.61
CA LEU A 167 -12.47 4.54 -1.51
C LEU A 167 -13.16 4.53 -2.89
N GLU A 168 -12.61 5.23 -3.87
CA GLU A 168 -13.15 5.26 -5.23
C GLU A 168 -13.11 3.88 -5.89
N GLN A 169 -12.07 3.09 -5.66
CA GLN A 169 -11.92 1.75 -6.25
C GLN A 169 -12.74 0.66 -5.54
N ILE A 170 -12.97 0.76 -4.23
CA ILE A 170 -13.79 -0.23 -3.50
C ILE A 170 -15.29 0.04 -3.62
N LYS A 171 -15.72 1.23 -4.03
CA LYS A 171 -17.13 1.62 -4.13
C LYS A 171 -17.92 0.66 -5.02
N ASP A 172 -17.46 0.43 -6.24
CA ASP A 172 -18.15 -0.45 -7.20
C ASP A 172 -18.17 -1.92 -6.76
N PRO A 173 -17.06 -2.52 -6.26
CA PRO A 173 -17.07 -3.77 -5.54
C PRO A 173 -18.14 -3.88 -4.44
N LEU A 174 -18.22 -2.89 -3.55
CA LEU A 174 -19.20 -2.90 -2.46
C LEU A 174 -20.64 -2.83 -2.98
N VAL A 175 -20.91 -1.98 -3.96
CA VAL A 175 -22.24 -1.91 -4.63
C VAL A 175 -22.61 -3.26 -5.24
N HIS A 176 -21.65 -3.94 -5.89
CA HIS A 176 -21.88 -5.25 -6.47
C HIS A 176 -22.16 -6.32 -5.42
N LEU A 177 -21.39 -6.34 -4.33
CA LEU A 177 -21.61 -7.27 -3.22
C LEU A 177 -22.95 -7.03 -2.52
N LEU A 178 -23.35 -5.76 -2.28
CA LEU A 178 -24.66 -5.41 -1.73
C LEU A 178 -25.78 -5.90 -2.66
N ARG A 179 -25.64 -5.75 -3.96
CA ARG A 179 -26.60 -6.28 -4.91
C ARG A 179 -26.70 -7.80 -4.83
N ASN A 180 -25.56 -8.52 -4.80
CA ASN A 180 -25.56 -9.97 -4.65
C ASN A 180 -26.23 -10.43 -3.37
N ALA A 181 -25.98 -9.75 -2.24
CA ALA A 181 -26.64 -10.04 -0.98
C ALA A 181 -28.15 -9.93 -1.10
N ILE A 182 -28.68 -8.92 -1.78
CA ILE A 182 -30.12 -8.75 -1.98
C ILE A 182 -30.68 -9.74 -3.01
N ASP A 183 -30.04 -9.87 -4.18
CA ASP A 183 -30.58 -10.66 -5.28
C ASP A 183 -30.55 -12.16 -4.95
N HIS A 184 -29.47 -12.64 -4.36
CA HIS A 184 -29.18 -14.07 -4.16
C HIS A 184 -29.11 -14.51 -2.69
N GLY A 185 -28.69 -13.62 -1.77
CA GLY A 185 -28.54 -13.94 -0.35
C GLY A 185 -29.88 -13.89 0.39
N ILE A 186 -30.50 -12.74 0.45
CA ILE A 186 -31.74 -12.51 1.23
C ILE A 186 -32.92 -13.21 0.54
N GLU A 187 -33.68 -13.99 1.30
CA GLU A 187 -34.89 -14.67 0.88
C GLU A 187 -36.11 -13.74 0.89
N THR A 188 -37.19 -14.14 0.22
CA THR A 188 -38.49 -13.42 0.33
C THR A 188 -39.03 -13.47 1.74
N PRO A 189 -39.91 -12.51 2.15
CA PRO A 189 -40.49 -12.52 3.48
C PRO A 189 -41.16 -13.84 3.86
N GLN A 190 -41.85 -14.47 2.90
CA GLN A 190 -42.54 -15.74 3.10
C GLN A 190 -41.56 -16.90 3.35
N GLU A 191 -40.47 -16.95 2.58
CA GLU A 191 -39.42 -17.98 2.73
C GLU A 191 -38.70 -17.81 4.09
N ARG A 192 -38.44 -16.58 4.51
CA ARG A 192 -37.81 -16.27 5.80
C ARG A 192 -38.70 -16.71 6.97
N GLU A 193 -39.98 -16.38 6.92
CA GLU A 193 -40.97 -16.80 7.93
C GLU A 193 -41.08 -18.35 8.00
N ALA A 194 -41.09 -19.03 6.84
CA ALA A 194 -41.08 -20.48 6.78
C ALA A 194 -39.82 -21.10 7.40
N SER A 195 -38.70 -20.42 7.29
CA SER A 195 -37.39 -20.81 7.88
C SER A 195 -37.17 -20.26 9.30
N GLN A 196 -38.22 -19.71 9.95
CA GLN A 196 -38.18 -19.13 11.29
C GLN A 196 -37.17 -17.97 11.43
N LYS A 197 -36.89 -17.27 10.35
CA LYS A 197 -36.07 -16.06 10.33
C LYS A 197 -36.92 -14.79 10.48
N PRO A 198 -36.36 -13.68 10.97
CA PRO A 198 -37.03 -12.38 10.94
C PRO A 198 -37.46 -12.03 9.51
N ARG A 199 -38.67 -11.49 9.35
CA ARG A 199 -39.24 -11.09 8.06
C ARG A 199 -38.31 -10.17 7.25
N VAL A 200 -37.67 -9.22 7.94
CA VAL A 200 -36.74 -8.27 7.36
C VAL A 200 -35.31 -8.85 7.39
N GLY A 201 -34.70 -9.01 6.24
CA GLY A 201 -33.32 -9.43 6.12
C GLY A 201 -32.34 -8.33 6.55
N ARG A 202 -31.20 -8.71 7.04
CA ARG A 202 -30.15 -7.79 7.47
C ARG A 202 -28.91 -7.97 6.63
N VAL A 203 -28.41 -6.85 6.09
CA VAL A 203 -27.09 -6.76 5.49
C VAL A 203 -26.26 -5.83 6.36
N LYS A 204 -25.08 -6.27 6.80
CA LYS A 204 -24.21 -5.52 7.68
C LYS A 204 -22.90 -5.22 6.94
N LEU A 205 -22.57 -3.93 6.82
CA LEU A 205 -21.29 -3.44 6.34
C LEU A 205 -20.50 -2.93 7.55
N SER A 206 -19.35 -3.50 7.82
CA SER A 206 -18.50 -3.03 8.92
C SER A 206 -17.08 -2.76 8.42
N ALA A 207 -16.46 -1.72 8.95
CA ALA A 207 -15.07 -1.38 8.66
C ALA A 207 -14.31 -1.09 9.95
N GLY A 208 -13.01 -1.41 9.95
CA GLY A 208 -12.15 -1.12 11.07
C GLY A 208 -10.68 -1.37 10.74
N GLN A 209 -9.81 -0.71 11.48
CA GLN A 209 -8.38 -0.87 11.34
C GLN A 209 -7.90 -2.05 12.18
N GLN A 210 -7.13 -2.93 11.57
CA GLN A 210 -6.44 -4.03 12.23
C GLN A 210 -4.93 -3.93 11.96
N GLY A 211 -4.19 -3.37 12.89
CA GLY A 211 -2.77 -3.07 12.70
C GLY A 211 -2.58 -2.01 11.60
N GLN A 212 -1.88 -2.36 10.53
CA GLN A 212 -1.65 -1.49 9.37
C GLN A 212 -2.66 -1.73 8.23
N THR A 213 -3.62 -2.62 8.41
CA THR A 213 -4.59 -2.98 7.38
C THR A 213 -5.98 -2.49 7.78
N VAL A 214 -6.74 -2.00 6.81
CA VAL A 214 -8.17 -1.75 6.98
C VAL A 214 -8.94 -2.98 6.52
N VAL A 215 -9.81 -3.49 7.36
CA VAL A 215 -10.68 -4.63 7.06
C VAL A 215 -12.11 -4.10 6.87
N VAL A 216 -12.68 -4.36 5.70
CA VAL A 216 -14.07 -4.07 5.37
C VAL A 216 -14.80 -5.39 5.25
N ARG A 217 -15.88 -5.59 6.02
CA ARG A 217 -16.70 -6.82 6.02
C ARG A 217 -18.10 -6.48 5.57
N LEU A 218 -18.62 -7.30 4.68
CA LEU A 218 -20.01 -7.30 4.29
C LEU A 218 -20.60 -8.65 4.65
N ALA A 219 -21.67 -8.68 5.44
CA ALA A 219 -22.35 -9.89 5.85
C ALA A 219 -23.85 -9.77 5.60
N ASP A 220 -24.49 -10.84 5.18
CA ASP A 220 -25.95 -10.98 5.12
C ASP A 220 -26.43 -12.14 6.01
N ASP A 221 -27.69 -12.11 6.42
CA ASP A 221 -28.36 -13.18 7.18
C ASP A 221 -29.26 -14.05 6.27
N GLY A 222 -28.90 -14.13 4.99
CA GLY A 222 -29.66 -14.83 3.98
C GLY A 222 -29.48 -16.35 3.95
N ALA A 223 -29.75 -16.95 2.79
CA ALA A 223 -29.68 -18.40 2.61
C ALA A 223 -28.25 -18.98 2.58
N GLY A 224 -27.23 -18.12 2.40
CA GLY A 224 -25.87 -18.55 2.15
C GLY A 224 -25.61 -18.88 0.67
N LEU A 225 -24.43 -19.43 0.37
CA LEU A 225 -24.09 -19.87 -0.98
C LEU A 225 -24.73 -21.24 -1.28
N ASP A 226 -25.46 -21.32 -2.37
CA ASP A 226 -25.97 -22.59 -2.88
C ASP A 226 -24.85 -23.36 -3.60
N TYR A 227 -24.15 -24.22 -2.88
CA TYR A 227 -23.08 -25.05 -3.41
C TYR A 227 -23.55 -26.00 -4.52
N GLN A 228 -24.83 -26.46 -4.47
CA GLN A 228 -25.35 -27.34 -5.51
C GLN A 228 -25.58 -26.56 -6.81
N ALA A 229 -26.12 -25.37 -6.75
CA ALA A 229 -26.25 -24.50 -7.91
C ALA A 229 -24.88 -24.14 -8.49
N LEU A 230 -23.87 -23.94 -7.65
CA LEU A 230 -22.50 -23.64 -8.06
C LEU A 230 -21.86 -24.85 -8.76
N ARG A 231 -21.99 -26.07 -8.20
CA ARG A 231 -21.53 -27.31 -8.87
C ARG A 231 -22.20 -27.50 -10.24
N ASN A 232 -23.50 -27.24 -10.30
CA ASN A 232 -24.26 -27.36 -11.57
C ASN A 232 -23.82 -26.30 -12.59
N ALA A 233 -23.46 -25.09 -12.16
CA ALA A 233 -22.93 -24.04 -13.03
C ALA A 233 -21.54 -24.42 -13.59
N LEU A 234 -20.66 -24.95 -12.75
CA LEU A 234 -19.32 -25.41 -13.13
C LEU A 234 -19.40 -26.63 -14.10
N ALA A 235 -20.31 -27.57 -13.84
CA ALA A 235 -20.52 -28.69 -14.72
C ALA A 235 -21.00 -28.27 -16.12
N ARG A 236 -21.90 -27.26 -16.21
CA ARG A 236 -22.33 -26.65 -17.49
C ARG A 236 -21.19 -25.99 -18.25
N GLN A 237 -20.17 -25.50 -17.56
CA GLN A 237 -18.95 -24.96 -18.18
C GLN A 237 -17.94 -26.02 -18.60
N GLY A 238 -18.29 -27.31 -18.47
CA GLY A 238 -17.46 -28.44 -18.89
C GLY A 238 -16.46 -28.92 -17.84
N ARG A 239 -16.58 -28.48 -16.61
CA ARG A 239 -15.71 -28.89 -15.51
C ARG A 239 -16.21 -30.23 -14.93
N ARG A 240 -15.47 -31.29 -15.25
CA ARG A 240 -15.87 -32.68 -14.91
C ARG A 240 -15.66 -33.03 -13.44
N ASP A 241 -14.78 -32.34 -12.75
CA ASP A 241 -14.46 -32.46 -11.32
C ASP A 241 -15.44 -31.70 -10.40
N ALA A 242 -16.38 -30.96 -10.97
CA ALA A 242 -17.31 -30.12 -10.20
C ALA A 242 -18.12 -30.86 -9.11
N PRO A 243 -18.59 -32.13 -9.34
CA PRO A 243 -19.34 -32.86 -8.30
C PRO A 243 -18.52 -33.22 -7.06
N ASP A 244 -17.20 -33.40 -7.22
CA ASP A 244 -16.30 -33.91 -6.20
C ASP A 244 -15.54 -32.77 -5.45
N LEU A 245 -15.81 -31.52 -5.80
CA LEU A 245 -15.14 -30.37 -5.17
C LEU A 245 -15.66 -30.16 -3.74
N GLU A 246 -14.72 -29.97 -2.81
CA GLU A 246 -15.02 -29.54 -1.44
C GLU A 246 -15.52 -28.08 -1.41
N GLU A 247 -16.20 -27.71 -0.34
CA GLU A 247 -16.83 -26.39 -0.21
C GLU A 247 -15.83 -25.24 -0.29
N ASP A 248 -14.66 -25.38 0.32
CA ASP A 248 -13.60 -24.37 0.25
C ASP A 248 -13.12 -24.13 -1.19
N ALA A 249 -12.97 -25.18 -1.96
CA ALA A 249 -12.62 -25.08 -3.39
C ALA A 249 -13.73 -24.43 -4.21
N LEU A 250 -14.99 -24.69 -3.87
CA LEU A 250 -16.15 -24.05 -4.50
C LEU A 250 -16.25 -22.57 -4.16
N GLN A 251 -15.97 -22.17 -2.92
CA GLN A 251 -15.91 -20.78 -2.53
C GLN A 251 -14.87 -19.99 -3.33
N ASP A 252 -13.66 -20.54 -3.46
CA ASP A 252 -12.61 -19.93 -4.30
C ASP A 252 -13.02 -19.80 -5.76
N LEU A 253 -13.72 -20.81 -6.28
CA LEU A 253 -14.22 -20.83 -7.66
C LEU A 253 -15.37 -19.86 -7.90
N ALA A 254 -16.17 -19.52 -6.87
CA ALA A 254 -17.20 -18.49 -6.99
C ALA A 254 -16.61 -17.12 -7.37
N PHE A 255 -15.34 -16.85 -7.00
CA PHE A 255 -14.60 -15.67 -7.43
C PHE A 255 -13.84 -15.85 -8.77
N SER A 256 -14.01 -16.95 -9.45
CA SER A 256 -13.37 -17.18 -10.75
C SER A 256 -14.21 -16.58 -11.89
N ALA A 257 -13.53 -16.11 -12.92
CA ALA A 257 -14.19 -15.48 -14.07
C ALA A 257 -15.15 -16.47 -14.77
N GLY A 258 -16.38 -16.01 -15.01
CA GLY A 258 -17.39 -16.78 -15.76
C GLY A 258 -18.27 -17.69 -14.92
N VAL A 259 -18.05 -17.83 -13.62
CA VAL A 259 -18.94 -18.61 -12.75
C VAL A 259 -20.06 -17.69 -12.25
N SER A 260 -21.26 -17.83 -12.80
CA SER A 260 -22.49 -17.17 -12.35
C SER A 260 -23.57 -18.20 -12.15
N THR A 261 -24.21 -18.20 -11.00
CA THR A 261 -25.39 -19.03 -10.70
C THR A 261 -26.66 -18.47 -11.32
N SER A 262 -26.65 -17.21 -11.77
CA SER A 262 -27.81 -16.55 -12.38
C SER A 262 -27.97 -16.93 -13.85
N PRO A 263 -29.16 -17.36 -14.30
CA PRO A 263 -29.47 -17.64 -15.69
C PRO A 263 -29.71 -16.37 -16.53
N ILE A 264 -29.78 -15.20 -15.91
CA ILE A 264 -30.11 -13.95 -16.60
C ILE A 264 -28.85 -13.11 -16.74
N ILE A 265 -28.31 -13.02 -17.96
CA ILE A 265 -27.37 -12.01 -18.37
C ILE A 265 -28.16 -10.70 -18.45
N THR A 266 -28.17 -9.90 -17.36
CA THR A 266 -28.78 -8.58 -17.41
C THR A 266 -27.89 -7.67 -18.25
N ASP A 267 -28.46 -7.06 -19.27
CA ASP A 267 -27.84 -6.21 -20.31
C ASP A 267 -27.11 -4.96 -19.82
N ILE A 268 -27.06 -4.71 -18.49
CA ILE A 268 -26.37 -3.56 -17.91
C ILE A 268 -24.88 -3.84 -17.62
N SER A 269 -24.45 -5.10 -17.71
CA SER A 269 -23.05 -5.51 -17.54
C SER A 269 -22.71 -6.62 -18.53
N GLY A 270 -22.63 -6.28 -19.80
CA GLY A 270 -22.37 -7.19 -20.92
C GLY A 270 -21.04 -7.97 -20.91
N ARG A 271 -20.52 -8.29 -19.75
CA ARG A 271 -19.34 -9.15 -19.55
C ARG A 271 -19.46 -9.79 -18.18
N GLY A 272 -20.06 -10.93 -18.00
CA GLY A 272 -19.98 -11.80 -16.81
C GLY A 272 -19.23 -11.27 -15.60
N ILE A 273 -19.63 -10.08 -15.08
CA ILE A 273 -18.91 -9.31 -14.07
C ILE A 273 -19.41 -9.82 -12.71
N GLY A 274 -18.91 -11.00 -12.33
CA GLY A 274 -19.19 -11.59 -11.05
C GLY A 274 -18.15 -11.19 -9.98
N LEU A 275 -18.14 -11.94 -8.91
CA LEU A 275 -17.20 -11.82 -7.79
C LEU A 275 -15.71 -11.76 -8.22
N ALA A 276 -15.36 -12.27 -9.41
CA ALA A 276 -14.03 -12.17 -10.02
C ALA A 276 -13.55 -10.72 -10.19
N VAL A 277 -14.44 -9.78 -10.52
CA VAL A 277 -14.08 -8.36 -10.65
C VAL A 277 -13.86 -7.73 -9.28
N VAL A 278 -14.65 -8.13 -8.28
CA VAL A 278 -14.44 -7.71 -6.88
C VAL A 278 -13.02 -8.11 -6.45
N ARG A 279 -12.65 -9.39 -6.62
CA ARG A 279 -11.31 -9.90 -6.29
C ARG A 279 -10.22 -9.11 -7.02
N ARG A 280 -10.34 -8.95 -8.32
CA ARG A 280 -9.36 -8.23 -9.14
C ARG A 280 -9.17 -6.78 -8.71
N ASN A 281 -10.26 -6.05 -8.41
CA ASN A 281 -10.18 -4.66 -7.97
C ASN A 281 -9.48 -4.56 -6.62
N VAL A 282 -9.79 -5.47 -5.69
CA VAL A 282 -9.14 -5.50 -4.38
C VAL A 282 -7.67 -5.89 -4.48
N GLU A 283 -7.33 -6.85 -5.34
CA GLU A 283 -5.93 -7.24 -5.61
C GLU A 283 -5.11 -6.11 -6.24
N THR A 284 -5.72 -5.28 -7.09
CA THR A 284 -5.08 -4.07 -7.64
C THR A 284 -4.72 -3.07 -6.54
N LEU A 285 -5.46 -3.08 -5.44
CA LEU A 285 -5.19 -2.29 -4.23
C LEU A 285 -4.22 -3.00 -3.26
N HIS A 286 -3.60 -4.12 -3.68
CA HIS A 286 -2.78 -4.98 -2.83
C HIS A 286 -3.54 -5.55 -1.63
N GLY A 287 -4.86 -5.64 -1.74
CA GLY A 287 -5.74 -6.23 -0.75
C GLY A 287 -6.02 -7.70 -1.01
N ARG A 288 -6.77 -8.33 -0.11
CA ARG A 288 -7.20 -9.72 -0.18
C ARG A 288 -8.70 -9.80 0.06
N VAL A 289 -9.37 -10.72 -0.63
CA VAL A 289 -10.78 -11.03 -0.44
C VAL A 289 -10.89 -12.43 0.12
N GLU A 290 -11.66 -12.55 1.20
CA GLU A 290 -12.03 -13.83 1.83
C GLU A 290 -13.54 -13.93 1.85
N VAL A 291 -14.08 -15.13 1.76
CA VAL A 291 -15.51 -15.39 1.90
C VAL A 291 -15.70 -16.52 2.90
N SER A 292 -16.72 -16.37 3.70
CA SER A 292 -17.24 -17.44 4.55
C SER A 292 -18.77 -17.48 4.41
N THR A 293 -19.34 -18.67 4.36
CA THR A 293 -20.78 -18.86 4.20
C THR A 293 -21.22 -20.08 4.98
N GLU A 294 -22.44 -20.01 5.49
CA GLU A 294 -23.10 -21.13 6.15
C GLU A 294 -24.53 -21.20 5.65
N GLU A 295 -24.93 -22.40 5.16
CA GLU A 295 -26.26 -22.61 4.61
C GLU A 295 -27.34 -22.27 5.65
N GLY A 296 -28.28 -21.47 5.25
CA GLY A 296 -29.36 -20.97 6.12
C GLY A 296 -28.97 -19.85 7.09
N LYS A 297 -27.69 -19.46 7.19
CA LYS A 297 -27.25 -18.39 8.10
C LYS A 297 -26.71 -17.16 7.38
N GLY A 298 -26.31 -17.30 6.12
CA GLY A 298 -25.88 -16.21 5.27
C GLY A 298 -24.42 -16.29 4.81
N THR A 299 -23.92 -15.18 4.26
CA THR A 299 -22.57 -15.06 3.68
C THR A 299 -21.87 -13.83 4.24
N GLN A 300 -20.56 -13.96 4.44
CA GLN A 300 -19.69 -12.86 4.82
C GLN A 300 -18.55 -12.75 3.81
#